data_b1d19eaaf80782aad4f2089523678772
#
_entry.id   b1d19eaaf80782aad4f2089523678772
#
_cell.length_a   1.000
_cell.length_b   1.000
_cell.length_c   1.000
_cell.angle_alpha   90.00
_cell.angle_beta   90.00
_cell.angle_gamma   90.00
#
_symmetry.space_group_name_H-M   'P 1'
#
loop_
_entity.id
_entity.type
_entity.pdbx_description
1 polymer ?
#
loop_
_entity_poly.entity_id
_entity_poly.type
_entity_poly.pdbx_seq_one_letter_code
_entity_poly.pdbx_strand_id
1 'polypeptide(L)'
;MYGDAGGNISDWAIAGNDMFNLELPLAFTPGARVNAYGDAGEILSGQSKGGDDNFGVTAGGHQTITVYGDAGGNLINCAVGGNDTFVGHIGPDGSFVFYGDAGGGLLGHTRGGNDSFTASGSEYNNYLYGDAGGDMAGHAAGGNDSFAVSGINPFNFVFGDAGANMSASAAGGNDRFDDSSDATLADRNVFSGDAGGNLSGSAHGGDDTFNKTGLGGSTFYGDAAGDMSGRANGGNDTFQASGTQNQNLFYGDAGGNMGDQAVGGDDSYLGGNVFSQLINQAYGDASTMSGRALGGNDTLVGGNDPYPRAADSYETILVGDAQSMSDYARGGNDKLVSGTGNDNIWGDAQMMLGFAQGGNDTFVFDFDNGHDKVEDFGQGLSNRGADHIDVSALGIEDFSDLSISPFDPVTHESTVTFSPGNDVVVLSEQTLRPEDFIFAPSQYDLLT
;
A
#
# COMPACT_ATOMS: atom_id res chain seq x y z
N MET A 1 30.92 8.49 11.42
CA MET A 1 31.84 8.94 10.34
C MET A 1 31.12 10.06 9.64
N TYR A 2 31.88 11.00 9.03
CA TYR A 2 31.29 12.14 8.32
C TYR A 2 32.05 12.26 7.00
N GLY A 3 31.35 12.46 5.89
CA GLY A 3 31.93 12.79 4.61
C GLY A 3 32.44 14.24 4.62
N ASP A 4 31.55 15.18 4.79
CA ASP A 4 31.92 16.59 4.74
C ASP A 4 32.02 17.26 6.09
N ALA A 5 30.95 17.35 6.88
CA ALA A 5 30.93 18.12 8.11
C ALA A 5 30.37 17.36 9.32
N GLY A 6 31.07 17.42 10.45
CA GLY A 6 30.57 16.89 11.72
C GLY A 6 29.50 17.76 12.41
N GLY A 7 29.12 18.88 11.83
CA GLY A 7 28.10 19.82 12.31
C GLY A 7 27.14 20.20 11.20
N ASN A 8 26.72 21.48 11.18
CA ASN A 8 25.77 22.00 10.19
C ASN A 8 26.44 22.37 8.86
N ILE A 9 25.69 22.20 7.78
CA ILE A 9 25.97 22.77 6.47
C ILE A 9 24.88 23.82 6.17
N SER A 10 25.25 25.01 5.73
CA SER A 10 24.30 26.12 5.58
C SER A 10 24.57 27.03 4.40
N ASP A 11 23.66 27.96 4.17
CA ASP A 11 23.67 28.99 3.16
C ASP A 11 23.56 28.45 1.72
N TRP A 12 24.64 28.51 0.94
CA TRP A 12 24.71 28.02 -0.45
C TRP A 12 25.77 26.91 -0.61
N ALA A 13 26.12 26.28 0.47
CA ALA A 13 27.10 25.19 0.44
C ALA A 13 26.59 24.02 -0.40
N ILE A 14 27.48 23.35 -1.06
CA ILE A 14 27.26 22.11 -1.79
C ILE A 14 28.20 21.09 -1.17
N ALA A 15 27.64 20.01 -0.66
CA ALA A 15 28.40 18.92 -0.12
C ALA A 15 28.99 18.02 -1.23
N GLY A 16 29.91 17.17 -0.87
CA GLY A 16 30.61 16.29 -1.81
C GLY A 16 29.93 14.95 -1.93
N ASN A 17 30.26 14.18 -2.97
CA ASN A 17 29.81 12.81 -3.12
C ASN A 17 30.83 11.87 -2.47
N ASP A 18 30.44 11.19 -1.43
CA ASP A 18 31.30 10.36 -0.60
C ASP A 18 31.07 8.86 -0.75
N MET A 19 32.03 8.05 -0.41
CA MET A 19 31.94 6.60 -0.44
C MET A 19 32.31 5.98 0.89
N PHE A 20 31.37 5.28 1.50
CA PHE A 20 31.57 4.57 2.76
C PHE A 20 31.52 3.07 2.55
N ASN A 21 32.53 2.37 3.05
CA ASN A 21 32.60 0.91 3.04
C ASN A 21 32.73 0.41 4.47
N LEU A 22 31.63 -0.05 5.05
CA LEU A 22 31.53 -0.45 6.45
C LEU A 22 31.53 -1.98 6.56
N GLU A 23 32.68 -2.57 6.78
CA GLU A 23 32.83 -4.00 7.04
C GLU A 23 33.00 -4.26 8.55
N LEU A 24 31.99 -4.80 9.19
CA LEU A 24 31.96 -5.07 10.61
C LEU A 24 32.02 -6.59 10.87
N PRO A 25 33.10 -7.12 11.47
CA PRO A 25 33.30 -8.55 11.61
C PRO A 25 32.32 -9.20 12.61
N LEU A 26 32.06 -10.51 12.39
CA LEU A 26 31.16 -11.36 13.18
C LEU A 26 31.45 -11.46 14.68
N ALA A 27 32.66 -11.09 15.13
CA ALA A 27 33.13 -11.27 16.51
C ALA A 27 33.04 -9.97 17.31
N PHE A 28 31.84 -9.52 17.64
CA PHE A 28 31.70 -8.27 18.40
C PHE A 28 30.83 -8.33 19.63
N THR A 29 31.16 -7.43 20.58
CA THR A 29 30.36 -7.16 21.76
C THR A 29 28.90 -6.83 21.35
N PRO A 30 27.92 -7.54 21.91
CA PRO A 30 26.50 -7.22 21.66
C PRO A 30 26.22 -5.75 21.96
N GLY A 31 25.51 -5.07 21.02
CA GLY A 31 25.11 -3.68 21.18
C GLY A 31 26.08 -2.62 20.60
N ALA A 32 27.03 -3.01 19.75
CA ALA A 32 27.82 -2.03 19.02
C ALA A 32 26.92 -1.20 18.08
N ARG A 33 27.11 0.12 18.09
CA ARG A 33 26.40 1.08 17.21
C ARG A 33 27.41 1.80 16.33
N VAL A 34 27.08 1.91 15.06
CA VAL A 34 27.86 2.68 14.09
C VAL A 34 26.96 3.69 13.43
N ASN A 35 27.38 4.94 13.40
CA ASN A 35 26.69 6.00 12.67
C ASN A 35 27.62 6.50 11.56
N ALA A 36 27.08 6.64 10.35
CA ALA A 36 27.72 7.27 9.21
C ALA A 36 26.79 8.37 8.66
N TYR A 37 27.37 9.47 8.26
CA TYR A 37 26.71 10.64 7.71
C TYR A 37 27.42 11.00 6.41
N GLY A 38 26.71 11.08 5.31
CA GLY A 38 27.26 11.49 4.03
C GLY A 38 27.81 12.92 4.15
N ASP A 39 26.98 13.83 4.54
CA ASP A 39 27.31 15.25 4.56
C ASP A 39 27.42 15.84 5.97
N ALA A 40 26.26 16.16 6.57
CA ALA A 40 26.18 16.92 7.81
C ALA A 40 25.87 16.02 9.02
N GLY A 41 26.65 16.16 10.08
CA GLY A 41 26.35 15.47 11.36
C GLY A 41 25.10 16.01 12.05
N GLU A 42 24.63 17.22 11.72
CA GLU A 42 23.49 17.89 12.32
C GLU A 42 22.46 18.32 11.26
N ILE A 43 22.52 19.54 10.73
CA ILE A 43 21.46 20.17 9.94
C ILE A 43 21.99 20.61 8.57
N LEU A 44 21.18 20.36 7.55
CA LEU A 44 21.33 20.98 6.23
C LEU A 44 20.33 22.15 6.12
N SER A 45 20.78 23.37 5.79
CA SER A 45 19.92 24.57 5.85
C SER A 45 20.22 25.64 4.80
N GLY A 46 19.33 26.60 4.68
CA GLY A 46 19.45 27.67 3.70
C GLY A 46 19.08 27.19 2.31
N GLN A 47 19.99 27.32 1.35
CA GLN A 47 19.89 26.76 -0.01
C GLN A 47 21.05 25.79 -0.27
N SER A 48 21.47 25.11 0.79
CA SER A 48 22.51 24.10 0.68
C SER A 48 21.97 22.84 -0.05
N LYS A 49 22.92 22.10 -0.61
CA LYS A 49 22.64 20.83 -1.29
C LYS A 49 23.49 19.74 -0.69
N GLY A 50 22.86 18.59 -0.49
CA GLY A 50 23.54 17.34 -0.19
C GLY A 50 24.30 16.79 -1.40
N GLY A 51 25.22 15.86 -1.11
CA GLY A 51 25.96 15.12 -2.13
C GLY A 51 25.25 13.80 -2.48
N ASP A 52 25.63 13.19 -3.61
CA ASP A 52 25.16 11.85 -3.93
C ASP A 52 26.12 10.82 -3.32
N ASP A 53 25.77 10.25 -2.20
CA ASP A 53 26.65 9.41 -1.39
C ASP A 53 26.41 7.90 -1.61
N ASN A 54 27.43 7.10 -1.36
CA ASN A 54 27.33 5.65 -1.52
C ASN A 54 27.77 4.90 -0.27
N PHE A 55 26.88 4.10 0.29
CA PHE A 55 27.10 3.33 1.50
C PHE A 55 27.02 1.84 1.24
N GLY A 56 28.15 1.15 1.31
CA GLY A 56 28.26 -0.30 1.37
C GLY A 56 28.41 -0.76 2.80
N VAL A 57 27.48 -1.56 3.31
CA VAL A 57 27.46 -2.02 4.70
C VAL A 57 27.38 -3.53 4.76
N THR A 58 28.38 -4.16 5.35
CA THR A 58 28.34 -5.60 5.68
C THR A 58 28.61 -5.76 7.17
N ALA A 59 27.62 -6.31 7.88
CA ALA A 59 27.74 -6.48 9.32
C ALA A 59 27.39 -7.90 9.76
N GLY A 60 28.12 -8.37 10.76
CA GLY A 60 27.74 -9.55 11.54
C GLY A 60 26.51 -9.30 12.40
N GLY A 61 26.01 -10.31 13.11
CA GLY A 61 24.86 -10.17 13.99
C GLY A 61 25.09 -9.27 15.21
N HIS A 62 23.97 -8.91 15.89
CA HIS A 62 23.94 -8.12 17.15
C HIS A 62 24.43 -6.67 17.05
N GLN A 63 24.44 -6.07 15.89
CA GLN A 63 24.88 -4.69 15.68
C GLN A 63 23.73 -3.83 15.17
N THR A 64 23.72 -2.54 15.53
CA THR A 64 22.83 -1.54 14.93
C THR A 64 23.66 -0.55 14.12
N ILE A 65 23.34 -0.42 12.85
CA ILE A 65 24.02 0.49 11.95
C ILE A 65 23.02 1.53 11.51
N THR A 66 23.37 2.79 11.76
CA THR A 66 22.54 3.93 11.35
C THR A 66 23.32 4.73 10.30
N VAL A 67 22.70 4.97 9.18
CA VAL A 67 23.27 5.72 8.07
C VAL A 67 22.31 6.84 7.67
N TYR A 68 22.87 8.00 7.43
CA TYR A 68 22.19 9.20 6.97
C TYR A 68 22.86 9.61 5.65
N GLY A 69 22.10 9.72 4.58
CA GLY A 69 22.62 10.22 3.31
C GLY A 69 23.20 11.61 3.47
N ASP A 70 22.36 12.54 3.86
CA ASP A 70 22.80 13.92 4.00
C ASP A 70 22.99 14.38 5.44
N ALA A 71 21.90 14.41 6.25
CA ALA A 71 21.95 15.04 7.56
C ALA A 71 21.50 14.15 8.70
N GLY A 72 22.24 14.16 9.81
CA GLY A 72 21.84 13.50 11.04
C GLY A 72 20.63 14.14 11.75
N GLY A 73 20.34 15.41 11.44
CA GLY A 73 19.21 16.20 11.94
C GLY A 73 18.21 16.51 10.84
N ASN A 74 17.79 17.76 10.70
CA ASN A 74 16.76 18.18 9.76
C ASN A 74 17.35 18.77 8.48
N LEU A 75 16.61 18.64 7.38
CA LEU A 75 16.69 19.57 6.26
C LEU A 75 15.70 20.71 6.50
N ILE A 76 16.15 21.98 6.39
CA ILE A 76 15.29 23.14 6.67
C ILE A 76 15.43 24.27 5.64
N ASN A 77 14.40 25.09 5.56
CA ASN A 77 14.28 26.24 4.66
C ASN A 77 14.13 25.83 3.19
N CYS A 78 15.21 25.86 2.41
CA CYS A 78 15.23 25.49 1.00
C CYS A 78 16.39 24.50 0.71
N ALA A 79 16.81 23.74 1.69
CA ALA A 79 17.83 22.72 1.51
C ALA A 79 17.31 21.62 0.58
N VAL A 80 18.21 20.99 -0.13
CA VAL A 80 17.93 19.91 -1.07
C VAL A 80 18.84 18.74 -0.73
N GLY A 81 18.28 17.55 -0.61
CA GLY A 81 19.03 16.32 -0.40
C GLY A 81 19.76 15.82 -1.64
N GLY A 82 20.65 14.86 -1.44
CA GLY A 82 21.39 14.15 -2.49
C GLY A 82 20.59 12.94 -3.01
N ASN A 83 21.14 12.24 -4.01
CA ASN A 83 20.57 10.95 -4.41
C ASN A 83 21.51 9.85 -3.94
N ASP A 84 21.16 9.22 -2.84
CA ASP A 84 22.04 8.35 -2.11
C ASP A 84 21.82 6.87 -2.42
N THR A 85 22.85 6.08 -2.24
CA THR A 85 22.77 4.63 -2.47
C THR A 85 23.20 3.87 -1.24
N PHE A 86 22.31 3.00 -0.75
CA PHE A 86 22.53 2.15 0.41
C PHE A 86 22.47 0.68 0.02
N VAL A 87 23.55 -0.04 0.24
CA VAL A 87 23.62 -1.49 0.04
C VAL A 87 24.03 -2.14 1.34
N GLY A 88 23.08 -2.81 1.99
CA GLY A 88 23.26 -3.43 3.29
C GLY A 88 23.07 -4.95 3.31
N HIS A 89 24.01 -5.65 3.93
CA HIS A 89 23.86 -7.05 4.30
C HIS A 89 24.14 -7.22 5.78
N ILE A 90 23.14 -7.76 6.54
CA ILE A 90 23.29 -7.96 7.97
C ILE A 90 23.07 -9.42 8.35
N GLY A 91 23.92 -9.93 9.23
CA GLY A 91 23.76 -11.25 9.83
C GLY A 91 22.66 -11.30 10.88
N PRO A 92 22.37 -12.49 11.44
CA PRO A 92 21.31 -12.67 12.43
C PRO A 92 21.45 -11.71 13.61
N ASP A 93 20.31 -11.24 14.14
CA ASP A 93 20.24 -10.36 15.32
C ASP A 93 20.83 -8.93 15.10
N GLY A 94 21.10 -8.53 13.87
CA GLY A 94 21.50 -7.16 13.54
C GLY A 94 20.36 -6.30 13.01
N SER A 95 20.51 -4.97 12.98
CA SER A 95 19.51 -4.03 12.52
C SER A 95 20.13 -2.90 11.70
N PHE A 96 19.47 -2.53 10.61
CA PHE A 96 19.74 -1.31 9.86
C PHE A 96 18.74 -0.22 10.20
N VAL A 97 19.22 1.03 10.21
CA VAL A 97 18.40 2.23 10.15
C VAL A 97 19.01 3.12 9.09
N PHE A 98 18.37 3.23 7.95
CA PHE A 98 18.83 4.04 6.82
C PHE A 98 17.86 5.18 6.56
N TYR A 99 18.41 6.39 6.47
CA TYR A 99 17.72 7.61 6.08
C TYR A 99 18.35 8.11 4.79
N GLY A 100 17.55 8.30 3.74
CA GLY A 100 18.05 8.86 2.48
C GLY A 100 18.65 10.24 2.70
N ASP A 101 17.88 11.15 3.22
CA ASP A 101 18.35 12.50 3.45
C ASP A 101 18.55 12.83 4.94
N ALA A 102 17.48 12.81 5.73
CA ALA A 102 17.47 13.38 7.07
C ALA A 102 17.08 12.38 8.17
N GLY A 103 17.88 12.31 9.23
CA GLY A 103 17.46 11.59 10.45
C GLY A 103 16.34 12.31 11.22
N GLY A 104 16.17 13.60 10.99
CA GLY A 104 15.06 14.42 11.48
C GLY A 104 13.97 14.59 10.43
N GLY A 105 13.48 15.81 10.24
CA GLY A 105 12.41 16.11 9.31
C GLY A 105 12.84 16.98 8.13
N LEU A 106 12.01 17.00 7.09
CA LEU A 106 12.08 17.94 5.97
C LEU A 106 11.10 19.09 6.21
N LEU A 107 11.60 20.32 6.43
CA LEU A 107 10.78 21.43 6.91
C LEU A 107 10.95 22.71 6.06
N GLY A 108 9.84 23.27 5.62
CA GLY A 108 9.81 24.51 4.84
C GLY A 108 9.61 24.27 3.35
N HIS A 109 10.59 24.63 2.52
CA HIS A 109 10.59 24.40 1.07
C HIS A 109 11.75 23.45 0.68
N THR A 110 11.96 22.46 1.48
CA THR A 110 12.99 21.44 1.28
C THR A 110 12.58 20.45 0.20
N ARG A 111 13.58 19.76 -0.34
CA ARG A 111 13.34 18.63 -1.24
C ARG A 111 14.25 17.49 -0.82
N GLY A 112 13.70 16.30 -0.82
CA GLY A 112 14.47 15.07 -0.71
C GLY A 112 15.18 14.70 -2.00
N GLY A 113 16.05 13.72 -1.89
CA GLY A 113 16.74 13.09 -3.02
C GLY A 113 15.94 11.94 -3.61
N ASN A 114 16.44 11.32 -4.67
CA ASN A 114 15.90 10.05 -5.14
C ASN A 114 16.86 8.93 -4.73
N ASP A 115 16.52 8.22 -3.69
CA ASP A 115 17.42 7.32 -3.02
C ASP A 115 17.22 5.84 -3.38
N SER A 116 18.26 5.05 -3.24
CA SER A 116 18.21 3.64 -3.56
C SER A 116 18.68 2.78 -2.40
N PHE A 117 17.80 1.89 -1.94
CA PHE A 117 18.03 1.03 -0.81
C PHE A 117 18.01 -0.44 -1.22
N THR A 118 19.08 -1.15 -0.91
CA THR A 118 19.12 -2.61 -1.01
C THR A 118 19.46 -3.18 0.35
N ALA A 119 18.50 -3.81 1.01
CA ALA A 119 18.68 -4.40 2.34
C ALA A 119 18.44 -5.91 2.31
N SER A 120 19.41 -6.66 2.84
CA SER A 120 19.32 -8.11 2.94
C SER A 120 19.77 -8.61 4.31
N GLY A 121 19.18 -9.71 4.78
CA GLY A 121 19.57 -10.29 6.07
C GLY A 121 18.47 -11.16 6.67
N SER A 122 18.66 -11.57 7.93
CA SER A 122 17.72 -12.45 8.61
C SER A 122 17.43 -12.01 10.04
N GLU A 123 16.15 -12.10 10.43
CA GLU A 123 15.61 -12.15 11.79
C GLU A 123 15.61 -10.87 12.65
N TYR A 124 15.77 -9.62 12.10
CA TYR A 124 15.65 -8.41 12.92
C TYR A 124 15.06 -7.19 12.20
N ASN A 125 14.71 -6.17 12.98
CA ASN A 125 14.02 -4.98 12.50
C ASN A 125 14.95 -4.08 11.67
N ASN A 126 14.62 -3.89 10.41
CA ASN A 126 15.24 -2.87 9.57
C ASN A 126 14.26 -1.70 9.42
N TYR A 127 14.78 -0.50 9.48
CA TYR A 127 14.04 0.74 9.26
C TYR A 127 14.67 1.48 8.10
N LEU A 128 13.90 1.68 7.04
CA LEU A 128 14.34 2.39 5.83
C LEU A 128 13.39 3.57 5.62
N TYR A 129 13.95 4.74 5.48
CA TYR A 129 13.23 5.99 5.25
C TYR A 129 13.81 6.62 3.98
N GLY A 130 12.99 6.85 2.97
CA GLY A 130 13.44 7.45 1.72
C GLY A 130 14.07 8.80 1.99
N ASP A 131 13.33 9.70 2.58
CA ASP A 131 13.83 11.05 2.86
C ASP A 131 14.07 11.30 4.36
N ALA A 132 13.02 11.28 5.17
CA ALA A 132 13.05 11.77 6.54
C ALA A 132 12.66 10.72 7.58
N GLY A 133 13.41 10.64 8.67
CA GLY A 133 13.00 9.85 9.84
C GLY A 133 11.92 10.51 10.69
N GLY A 134 11.67 11.81 10.52
CA GLY A 134 10.69 12.61 11.22
C GLY A 134 9.54 13.10 10.33
N ASP A 135 9.05 14.29 10.65
CA ASP A 135 7.92 14.90 9.93
C ASP A 135 8.36 15.59 8.63
N MET A 136 7.51 15.54 7.62
CA MET A 136 7.59 16.44 6.48
C MET A 136 6.50 17.51 6.58
N ALA A 137 6.89 18.79 6.48
CA ALA A 137 5.96 19.89 6.70
C ALA A 137 6.28 21.16 5.91
N GLY A 138 5.27 22.00 5.74
CA GLY A 138 5.37 23.25 4.95
C GLY A 138 5.07 22.97 3.50
N HIS A 139 6.06 23.15 2.64
CA HIS A 139 6.07 22.81 1.21
C HIS A 139 7.26 21.88 0.92
N ALA A 140 7.55 20.99 1.86
CA ALA A 140 8.56 19.97 1.64
C ALA A 140 8.07 19.01 0.55
N ALA A 141 8.98 18.55 -0.27
CA ALA A 141 8.69 17.52 -1.27
C ALA A 141 9.67 16.36 -1.08
N GLY A 142 9.15 15.17 -1.09
CA GLY A 142 9.95 13.95 -1.07
C GLY A 142 10.62 13.65 -2.40
N GLY A 143 11.47 12.63 -2.39
CA GLY A 143 12.11 12.06 -3.57
C GLY A 143 11.29 10.94 -4.18
N ASN A 144 11.77 10.36 -5.27
CA ASN A 144 11.22 9.12 -5.79
C ASN A 144 12.21 7.99 -5.46
N ASP A 145 11.90 7.22 -4.46
CA ASP A 145 12.83 6.30 -3.85
C ASP A 145 12.63 4.84 -4.28
N SER A 146 13.65 4.05 -4.16
CA SER A 146 13.58 2.64 -4.53
C SER A 146 14.10 1.73 -3.42
N PHE A 147 13.28 0.78 -3.01
CA PHE A 147 13.58 -0.14 -1.92
C PHE A 147 13.54 -1.58 -2.42
N ALA A 148 14.64 -2.31 -2.26
CA ALA A 148 14.72 -3.74 -2.50
C ALA A 148 15.07 -4.45 -1.19
N VAL A 149 14.10 -5.16 -0.62
CA VAL A 149 14.28 -5.90 0.63
C VAL A 149 14.22 -7.41 0.41
N SER A 150 15.11 -8.15 1.08
CA SER A 150 15.21 -9.59 0.95
C SER A 150 15.71 -10.25 2.23
N GLY A 151 15.55 -11.56 2.31
CA GLY A 151 16.06 -12.34 3.46
C GLY A 151 15.03 -13.32 4.01
N ILE A 152 15.40 -14.01 5.08
CA ILE A 152 14.53 -15.00 5.73
C ILE A 152 14.03 -14.43 7.07
N ASN A 153 12.73 -14.37 7.25
CA ASN A 153 12.05 -13.82 8.42
C ASN A 153 12.51 -12.41 8.85
N PRO A 154 12.75 -11.46 7.94
CA PRO A 154 13.05 -10.09 8.32
C PRO A 154 11.80 -9.41 8.90
N PHE A 155 12.06 -8.36 9.71
CA PHE A 155 11.05 -7.35 10.05
C PHE A 155 11.50 -6.05 9.41
N ASN A 156 10.92 -5.71 8.28
CA ASN A 156 11.23 -4.48 7.58
C ASN A 156 10.11 -3.45 7.81
N PHE A 157 10.49 -2.24 8.17
CA PHE A 157 9.64 -1.07 8.24
C PHE A 157 10.19 -0.08 7.22
N VAL A 158 9.46 0.13 6.15
CA VAL A 158 9.91 0.91 5.00
C VAL A 158 8.91 2.02 4.73
N PHE A 159 9.39 3.24 4.68
CA PHE A 159 8.62 4.44 4.47
C PHE A 159 9.22 5.21 3.29
N GLY A 160 8.42 5.51 2.28
CA GLY A 160 8.90 6.20 1.09
C GLY A 160 9.52 7.54 1.44
N ASP A 161 8.79 8.40 2.11
CA ASP A 161 9.26 9.74 2.41
C ASP A 161 9.49 9.98 3.91
N ALA A 162 8.41 9.99 4.71
CA ALA A 162 8.44 10.40 6.10
C ALA A 162 8.24 9.24 7.08
N GLY A 163 9.12 9.07 8.04
CA GLY A 163 8.93 8.10 9.12
C GLY A 163 7.85 8.49 10.13
N ALA A 164 7.40 9.76 10.11
CA ALA A 164 6.33 10.27 10.97
C ALA A 164 5.20 10.88 10.13
N ASN A 165 4.86 12.15 10.29
CA ASN A 165 3.68 12.72 9.65
C ASN A 165 4.06 13.60 8.45
N MET A 166 3.16 13.66 7.48
CA MET A 166 3.18 14.67 6.45
C MET A 166 2.06 15.67 6.66
N SER A 167 2.36 16.97 6.55
CA SER A 167 1.40 18.02 6.91
C SER A 167 1.56 19.32 6.11
N ALA A 168 0.58 20.19 6.28
CA ALA A 168 0.46 21.45 5.57
C ALA A 168 0.29 21.25 4.05
N SER A 169 1.31 21.46 3.24
CA SER A 169 1.32 21.22 1.81
C SER A 169 2.56 20.43 1.41
N ALA A 170 2.97 19.51 2.26
CA ALA A 170 4.00 18.54 1.92
C ALA A 170 3.52 17.62 0.80
N ALA A 171 4.43 17.20 -0.06
CA ALA A 171 4.14 16.26 -1.13
C ALA A 171 5.09 15.08 -1.04
N GLY A 172 4.56 13.89 -1.16
CA GLY A 172 5.35 12.67 -1.26
C GLY A 172 5.96 12.47 -2.64
N GLY A 173 6.83 11.50 -2.74
CA GLY A 173 7.43 11.02 -3.99
C GLY A 173 6.63 9.88 -4.59
N ASN A 174 7.04 9.41 -5.76
CA ASN A 174 6.49 8.19 -6.33
C ASN A 174 7.50 7.07 -6.10
N ASP A 175 7.24 6.22 -5.13
CA ASP A 175 8.20 5.28 -4.60
C ASP A 175 8.01 3.85 -5.10
N ARG A 176 9.07 3.08 -5.06
CA ARG A 176 9.03 1.69 -5.49
C ARG A 176 9.55 0.75 -4.41
N PHE A 177 8.72 -0.22 -4.07
CA PHE A 177 9.01 -1.23 -3.06
C PHE A 177 9.03 -2.62 -3.68
N ASP A 178 10.18 -3.29 -3.65
CA ASP A 178 10.36 -4.68 -4.10
C ASP A 178 10.64 -5.58 -2.89
N ASP A 179 9.63 -6.31 -2.41
CA ASP A 179 9.73 -7.25 -1.29
C ASP A 179 9.88 -8.69 -1.80
N SER A 180 11.09 -9.21 -1.76
CA SER A 180 11.42 -10.60 -2.06
C SER A 180 11.76 -11.42 -0.81
N SER A 181 11.42 -10.92 0.37
CA SER A 181 11.69 -11.60 1.63
C SER A 181 10.75 -12.79 1.86
N ASP A 182 11.31 -13.86 2.47
CA ASP A 182 10.56 -15.05 2.84
C ASP A 182 10.22 -15.02 4.33
N ALA A 183 8.98 -14.69 4.67
CA ALA A 183 8.49 -14.73 6.04
C ALA A 183 7.72 -16.03 6.30
N THR A 184 8.01 -16.70 7.42
CA THR A 184 7.27 -17.91 7.85
C THR A 184 6.02 -17.59 8.66
N LEU A 185 5.84 -16.34 9.06
CA LEU A 185 4.69 -15.82 9.80
C LEU A 185 4.08 -14.66 9.03
N ALA A 186 2.78 -14.47 9.20
CA ALA A 186 2.05 -13.34 8.67
C ALA A 186 2.54 -12.00 9.27
N ASP A 187 2.35 -10.90 8.56
CA ASP A 187 2.45 -9.51 9.02
C ASP A 187 3.82 -9.10 9.60
N ARG A 188 4.91 -9.48 8.94
CA ARG A 188 6.25 -9.10 9.43
C ARG A 188 6.82 -7.84 8.81
N ASN A 189 6.52 -7.58 7.54
CA ASN A 189 6.98 -6.37 6.87
C ASN A 189 5.85 -5.34 6.79
N VAL A 190 6.21 -4.07 6.95
CA VAL A 190 5.31 -2.94 6.85
C VAL A 190 5.92 -1.95 5.85
N PHE A 191 5.14 -1.59 4.86
CA PHE A 191 5.49 -0.62 3.84
C PHE A 191 4.44 0.48 3.81
N SER A 192 4.88 1.73 3.76
CA SER A 192 4.03 2.90 3.54
C SER A 192 4.64 3.73 2.43
N GLY A 193 3.86 4.07 1.43
CA GLY A 193 4.33 4.86 0.30
C GLY A 193 4.97 6.15 0.76
N ASP A 194 4.25 6.94 1.52
CA ASP A 194 4.75 8.24 1.95
C ASP A 194 5.04 8.32 3.45
N ALA A 195 4.01 8.18 4.30
CA ALA A 195 4.11 8.51 5.72
C ALA A 195 3.94 7.31 6.65
N GLY A 196 4.87 7.11 7.57
CA GLY A 196 4.72 6.17 8.66
C GLY A 196 3.70 6.59 9.74
N GLY A 197 3.26 7.83 9.71
CA GLY A 197 2.22 8.44 10.55
C GLY A 197 1.02 8.90 9.73
N ASN A 198 0.64 10.16 9.88
CA ASN A 198 -0.57 10.72 9.28
C ASN A 198 -0.27 11.66 8.11
N LEU A 199 -1.17 11.69 7.12
CA LEU A 199 -1.28 12.76 6.15
C LEU A 199 -2.32 13.78 6.60
N SER A 200 -1.99 15.07 6.62
CA SER A 200 -2.92 16.09 7.11
C SER A 200 -2.78 17.46 6.43
N GLY A 201 -3.76 18.33 6.66
CA GLY A 201 -3.77 19.66 6.06
C GLY A 201 -4.15 19.62 4.58
N SER A 202 -3.22 19.89 3.69
CA SER A 202 -3.32 19.75 2.24
C SER A 202 -2.07 19.01 1.73
N ALA A 203 -1.62 18.03 2.47
CA ALA A 203 -0.54 17.15 2.03
C ALA A 203 -1.04 16.24 0.91
N HIS A 204 -0.13 15.83 0.04
CA HIS A 204 -0.40 14.94 -1.08
C HIS A 204 0.52 13.73 -0.96
N GLY A 205 -0.04 12.56 -1.14
CA GLY A 205 0.74 11.34 -1.34
C GLY A 205 1.29 11.23 -2.76
N GLY A 206 2.18 10.27 -2.96
CA GLY A 206 2.74 9.91 -4.26
C GLY A 206 1.99 8.78 -4.93
N ASP A 207 2.27 8.50 -6.20
CA ASP A 207 1.77 7.29 -6.86
C ASP A 207 2.81 6.16 -6.66
N ASP A 208 2.55 5.26 -5.74
CA ASP A 208 3.52 4.28 -5.27
C ASP A 208 3.35 2.87 -5.88
N THR A 209 4.42 2.11 -5.90
CA THR A 209 4.40 0.76 -6.47
C THR A 209 4.99 -0.28 -5.52
N PHE A 210 4.18 -1.25 -5.14
CA PHE A 210 4.56 -2.34 -4.25
C PHE A 210 4.57 -3.68 -5.01
N ASN A 211 5.72 -4.36 -5.03
CA ASN A 211 5.88 -5.68 -5.64
C ASN A 211 6.26 -6.71 -4.58
N LYS A 212 5.38 -7.66 -4.31
CA LYS A 212 5.62 -8.77 -3.40
C LYS A 212 5.91 -10.05 -4.18
N THR A 213 7.13 -10.56 -4.09
CA THR A 213 7.54 -11.80 -4.77
C THR A 213 7.94 -12.92 -3.82
N GLY A 214 8.34 -12.60 -2.57
CA GLY A 214 8.71 -13.56 -1.53
C GLY A 214 7.50 -14.25 -0.89
N LEU A 215 7.78 -15.25 -0.05
CA LEU A 215 6.77 -15.99 0.71
C LEU A 215 6.33 -15.22 1.97
N GLY A 216 5.11 -15.50 2.45
CA GLY A 216 4.56 -14.88 3.67
C GLY A 216 3.91 -13.53 3.42
N GLY A 217 3.25 -13.01 4.47
CA GLY A 217 2.46 -11.78 4.39
C GLY A 217 3.23 -10.52 4.71
N SER A 218 2.72 -9.41 4.24
CA SER A 218 3.19 -8.06 4.54
C SER A 218 1.99 -7.11 4.56
N THR A 219 2.13 -5.99 5.26
CA THR A 219 1.14 -4.91 5.27
C THR A 219 1.64 -3.75 4.42
N PHE A 220 0.77 -3.25 3.55
CA PHE A 220 1.05 -2.16 2.63
C PHE A 220 0.00 -1.06 2.80
N TYR A 221 0.46 0.16 2.93
CA TYR A 221 -0.33 1.38 2.93
C TYR A 221 0.14 2.22 1.75
N GLY A 222 -0.75 2.59 0.85
CA GLY A 222 -0.40 3.41 -0.30
C GLY A 222 0.30 4.68 0.15
N ASP A 223 -0.38 5.50 0.93
CA ASP A 223 0.19 6.76 1.40
C ASP A 223 0.59 6.74 2.89
N ALA A 224 -0.39 6.53 3.79
CA ALA A 224 -0.20 6.71 5.22
C ALA A 224 -0.48 5.45 6.04
N ALA A 225 0.43 5.08 6.93
CA ALA A 225 0.13 4.03 7.90
C ALA A 225 -0.88 4.47 8.98
N GLY A 226 -1.05 5.77 9.19
CA GLY A 226 -1.98 6.40 10.11
C GLY A 226 -3.25 6.93 9.45
N ASP A 227 -3.70 8.09 9.90
CA ASP A 227 -4.92 8.75 9.43
C ASP A 227 -4.64 9.73 8.29
N MET A 228 -5.60 9.89 7.38
CA MET A 228 -5.67 11.00 6.45
C MET A 228 -6.76 11.99 6.88
N SER A 229 -6.44 13.30 6.92
CA SER A 229 -7.38 14.29 7.41
C SER A 229 -7.19 15.69 6.79
N GLY A 230 -8.13 16.59 7.06
CA GLY A 230 -8.13 17.93 6.48
C GLY A 230 -8.57 17.90 5.04
N ARG A 231 -7.66 18.16 4.11
CA ARG A 231 -7.79 18.08 2.66
C ARG A 231 -6.60 17.31 2.07
N ALA A 232 -6.11 16.35 2.80
CA ALA A 232 -5.09 15.47 2.30
C ALA A 232 -5.62 14.71 1.08
N ASN A 233 -4.74 14.45 0.13
CA ASN A 233 -5.07 13.73 -1.09
C ASN A 233 -4.10 12.57 -1.23
N GLY A 234 -4.63 11.38 -1.40
CA GLY A 234 -3.83 10.19 -1.66
C GLY A 234 -3.28 10.12 -3.08
N GLY A 235 -2.34 9.24 -3.28
CA GLY A 235 -1.79 8.89 -4.59
C GLY A 235 -2.61 7.81 -5.28
N ASN A 236 -2.25 7.43 -6.51
CA ASN A 236 -2.83 6.26 -7.16
C ASN A 236 -1.82 5.12 -7.07
N ASP A 237 -2.05 4.21 -6.15
CA ASP A 237 -1.08 3.22 -5.76
C ASP A 237 -1.28 1.86 -6.43
N THR A 238 -0.20 1.16 -6.62
CA THR A 238 -0.24 -0.15 -7.27
C THR A 238 0.41 -1.21 -6.40
N PHE A 239 -0.37 -2.20 -6.02
CA PHE A 239 0.15 -3.41 -5.39
C PHE A 239 0.06 -4.62 -6.31
N GLN A 240 1.14 -5.36 -6.42
CA GLN A 240 1.18 -6.62 -7.15
C GLN A 240 1.90 -7.71 -6.37
N ALA A 241 1.21 -8.82 -6.12
CA ALA A 241 1.82 -10.02 -5.58
C ALA A 241 1.98 -11.11 -6.65
N SER A 242 3.15 -11.73 -6.71
CA SER A 242 3.40 -12.90 -7.57
C SER A 242 3.93 -14.10 -6.79
N GLY A 243 4.16 -13.95 -5.50
CA GLY A 243 4.57 -15.01 -4.59
C GLY A 243 3.47 -16.01 -4.29
N THR A 244 3.84 -17.13 -3.68
CA THR A 244 2.92 -18.14 -3.17
C THR A 244 2.89 -18.13 -1.64
N GLN A 245 1.77 -18.51 -1.02
CA GLN A 245 1.57 -18.53 0.45
C GLN A 245 1.61 -17.13 1.08
N ASN A 246 0.98 -16.15 0.44
CA ASN A 246 0.91 -14.80 0.95
C ASN A 246 -0.33 -14.61 1.83
N GLN A 247 -0.17 -13.78 2.86
CA GLN A 247 -1.28 -13.19 3.62
C GLN A 247 -0.98 -11.69 3.65
N ASN A 248 -1.36 -11.01 2.56
CA ASN A 248 -1.11 -9.59 2.42
C ASN A 248 -2.33 -8.79 2.90
N LEU A 249 -2.04 -7.65 3.51
CA LEU A 249 -3.01 -6.64 3.85
C LEU A 249 -2.65 -5.37 3.10
N PHE A 250 -3.55 -4.88 2.28
CA PHE A 250 -3.40 -3.66 1.49
C PHE A 250 -4.49 -2.66 1.85
N TYR A 251 -4.11 -1.41 2.04
CA TYR A 251 -4.96 -0.25 2.07
C TYR A 251 -4.44 0.72 1.00
N GLY A 252 -5.29 1.13 0.08
CA GLY A 252 -4.89 2.02 -1.02
C GLY A 252 -4.28 3.30 -0.51
N ASP A 253 -4.93 3.97 0.42
CA ASP A 253 -4.44 5.23 0.97
C ASP A 253 -4.00 5.11 2.44
N ALA A 254 -4.94 4.82 3.37
CA ALA A 254 -4.69 4.98 4.80
C ALA A 254 -4.96 3.74 5.64
N GLY A 255 -4.00 3.36 6.48
CA GLY A 255 -4.18 2.30 7.47
C GLY A 255 -5.14 2.67 8.61
N GLY A 256 -5.38 3.96 8.83
CA GLY A 256 -6.27 4.52 9.82
C GLY A 256 -7.60 5.01 9.26
N ASN A 257 -8.01 6.21 9.68
CA ASN A 257 -9.24 6.84 9.24
C ASN A 257 -8.97 7.91 8.17
N MET A 258 -9.68 7.83 7.06
CA MET A 258 -9.85 8.97 6.16
C MET A 258 -11.00 9.83 6.67
N GLY A 259 -10.69 11.08 7.05
CA GLY A 259 -11.65 11.98 7.68
C GLY A 259 -11.72 13.36 7.06
N ASP A 260 -12.57 14.21 7.63
CA ASP A 260 -12.78 15.60 7.20
C ASP A 260 -13.18 15.73 5.72
N GLN A 261 -12.26 16.12 4.84
CA GLN A 261 -12.41 16.25 3.39
C GLN A 261 -11.22 15.60 2.66
N ALA A 262 -10.64 14.57 3.25
CA ALA A 262 -9.61 13.79 2.60
C ALA A 262 -10.17 13.10 1.34
N VAL A 263 -9.32 12.90 0.36
CA VAL A 263 -9.67 12.27 -0.91
C VAL A 263 -8.67 11.15 -1.16
N GLY A 264 -9.17 9.95 -1.43
CA GLY A 264 -8.38 8.79 -1.81
C GLY A 264 -7.92 8.82 -3.26
N GLY A 265 -6.97 7.97 -3.60
CA GLY A 265 -6.49 7.74 -4.95
C GLY A 265 -7.31 6.69 -5.70
N ASP A 266 -7.09 6.56 -7.00
CA ASP A 266 -7.62 5.43 -7.77
C ASP A 266 -6.58 4.30 -7.73
N ASP A 267 -6.78 3.30 -6.87
CA ASP A 267 -5.78 2.31 -6.53
C ASP A 267 -5.92 0.98 -7.28
N SER A 268 -4.83 0.24 -7.38
CA SER A 268 -4.81 -1.06 -8.06
C SER A 268 -4.18 -2.14 -7.19
N TYR A 269 -4.95 -3.17 -6.90
CA TYR A 269 -4.51 -4.36 -6.19
C TYR A 269 -4.59 -5.61 -7.07
N LEU A 270 -3.48 -6.34 -7.18
CA LEU A 270 -3.44 -7.68 -7.77
C LEU A 270 -2.93 -8.68 -6.74
N GLY A 271 -3.82 -9.49 -6.20
CA GLY A 271 -3.53 -10.50 -5.20
C GLY A 271 -2.66 -11.64 -5.74
N GLY A 272 -1.78 -12.14 -4.87
CA GLY A 272 -0.97 -13.32 -5.15
C GLY A 272 -1.71 -14.63 -4.84
N ASN A 273 -1.06 -15.74 -5.16
CA ASN A 273 -1.62 -17.06 -4.86
C ASN A 273 -1.69 -17.32 -3.36
N VAL A 274 -2.82 -17.80 -2.88
CA VAL A 274 -3.06 -18.13 -1.48
C VAL A 274 -3.05 -19.65 -1.30
N PHE A 275 -2.32 -20.14 -0.31
CA PHE A 275 -2.29 -21.58 0.02
C PHE A 275 -2.71 -21.80 1.47
N SER A 276 -3.51 -22.82 1.69
CA SER A 276 -3.98 -23.25 2.99
C SER A 276 -4.73 -22.21 3.81
N GLN A 277 -5.09 -21.94 4.80
CA GLN A 277 -5.93 -21.07 5.62
C GLN A 277 -5.48 -19.57 5.68
N LEU A 278 -4.63 -19.12 4.77
CA LEU A 278 -4.23 -17.71 4.68
C LEU A 278 -5.30 -16.93 3.88
N ILE A 279 -5.47 -15.66 4.18
CA ILE A 279 -6.45 -14.78 3.54
C ILE A 279 -5.74 -13.49 3.15
N ASN A 280 -5.79 -13.14 1.87
CA ASN A 280 -5.42 -11.80 1.40
C ASN A 280 -6.58 -10.84 1.67
N GLN A 281 -6.25 -9.60 2.04
CA GLN A 281 -7.24 -8.55 2.27
C GLN A 281 -6.81 -7.28 1.55
N ALA A 282 -7.72 -6.70 0.79
CA ALA A 282 -7.53 -5.42 0.14
C ALA A 282 -8.72 -4.50 0.41
N TYR A 283 -8.40 -3.28 0.78
CA TYR A 283 -9.31 -2.15 0.93
C TYR A 283 -8.84 -1.07 -0.04
N GLY A 284 -9.74 -0.60 -0.91
CA GLY A 284 -9.40 0.41 -1.93
C GLY A 284 -8.81 1.66 -1.30
N ASP A 285 -9.46 2.20 -0.28
CA ASP A 285 -8.98 3.41 0.37
C ASP A 285 -8.39 3.15 1.77
N ALA A 286 -9.24 2.90 2.78
CA ALA A 286 -8.80 3.01 4.17
C ALA A 286 -9.40 1.95 5.11
N SER A 287 -8.85 1.88 6.34
CA SER A 287 -9.50 1.08 7.38
C SER A 287 -10.89 1.64 7.71
N THR A 288 -11.03 2.96 7.84
CA THR A 288 -12.32 3.60 8.06
C THR A 288 -12.43 4.92 7.30
N MET A 289 -13.65 5.29 6.90
CA MET A 289 -13.93 6.60 6.28
C MET A 289 -15.01 7.33 7.06
N SER A 290 -14.80 8.63 7.30
CA SER A 290 -15.73 9.46 8.06
C SER A 290 -15.77 10.92 7.58
N GLY A 291 -16.62 11.76 8.20
CA GLY A 291 -16.70 13.17 7.84
C GLY A 291 -17.30 13.37 6.46
N ARG A 292 -16.52 13.85 5.52
CA ARG A 292 -16.85 14.03 4.10
C ARG A 292 -15.70 13.51 3.21
N ALA A 293 -15.03 12.49 3.67
CA ALA A 293 -14.02 11.83 2.86
C ALA A 293 -14.62 11.29 1.56
N LEU A 294 -13.81 11.26 0.53
CA LEU A 294 -14.15 10.70 -0.77
C LEU A 294 -13.17 9.57 -1.08
N GLY A 295 -13.70 8.41 -1.42
CA GLY A 295 -12.91 7.28 -1.90
C GLY A 295 -12.50 7.43 -3.36
N GLY A 296 -11.52 6.64 -3.77
CA GLY A 296 -11.06 6.48 -5.14
C GLY A 296 -11.95 5.58 -5.98
N ASN A 297 -11.62 5.37 -7.26
CA ASN A 297 -12.27 4.34 -8.06
C ASN A 297 -11.26 3.21 -8.28
N ASP A 298 -11.35 2.18 -7.48
CA ASP A 298 -10.32 1.21 -7.32
C ASP A 298 -10.48 -0.03 -8.22
N THR A 299 -9.38 -0.67 -8.53
CA THR A 299 -9.40 -1.95 -9.24
C THR A 299 -8.75 -3.02 -8.36
N LEU A 300 -9.58 -3.86 -7.76
CA LEU A 300 -9.13 -4.92 -6.88
C LEU A 300 -9.33 -6.29 -7.54
N VAL A 301 -8.24 -7.02 -7.70
CA VAL A 301 -8.24 -8.36 -8.30
C VAL A 301 -7.81 -9.38 -7.26
N GLY A 302 -8.66 -10.35 -6.97
CA GLY A 302 -8.40 -11.47 -6.07
C GLY A 302 -7.24 -12.34 -6.55
N GLY A 303 -6.67 -13.08 -5.62
CA GLY A 303 -5.61 -14.04 -5.92
C GLY A 303 -6.11 -15.29 -6.61
N ASN A 304 -5.16 -16.18 -6.93
CA ASN A 304 -5.49 -17.49 -7.47
C ASN A 304 -5.17 -18.57 -6.42
N ASP A 305 -6.16 -19.40 -6.07
CA ASP A 305 -5.89 -20.63 -5.30
C ASP A 305 -5.94 -21.85 -6.25
N PRO A 306 -4.83 -22.56 -6.40
CA PRO A 306 -4.84 -23.80 -7.17
C PRO A 306 -5.51 -24.98 -6.45
N TYR A 307 -5.97 -24.82 -5.20
CA TYR A 307 -6.57 -25.87 -4.40
C TYR A 307 -7.95 -25.45 -3.89
N PRO A 308 -9.04 -25.93 -4.49
CA PRO A 308 -10.38 -25.54 -4.08
C PRO A 308 -10.63 -25.88 -2.61
N ARG A 309 -11.13 -24.93 -1.86
CA ARG A 309 -11.50 -25.05 -0.44
C ARG A 309 -12.95 -25.49 -0.27
N ALA A 310 -13.36 -25.71 0.99
CA ALA A 310 -14.77 -25.88 1.30
C ALA A 310 -15.54 -24.58 1.03
N ALA A 311 -16.77 -24.67 0.57
CA ALA A 311 -17.59 -23.52 0.15
C ALA A 311 -17.75 -22.38 1.20
N ASP A 312 -17.45 -22.66 2.46
CA ASP A 312 -17.55 -21.67 3.55
C ASP A 312 -16.19 -21.07 3.95
N SER A 313 -15.13 -21.25 3.14
CA SER A 313 -13.78 -20.77 3.44
C SER A 313 -13.30 -19.83 2.33
N TYR A 314 -13.26 -18.56 2.63
CA TYR A 314 -12.79 -17.53 1.69
C TYR A 314 -11.27 -17.42 1.66
N GLU A 315 -10.74 -16.99 0.52
CA GLU A 315 -9.31 -16.87 0.20
C GLU A 315 -8.87 -15.43 0.09
N THR A 316 -9.75 -14.60 -0.44
CA THR A 316 -9.53 -13.16 -0.55
C THR A 316 -10.73 -12.41 0.02
N ILE A 317 -10.46 -11.28 0.64
CA ILE A 317 -11.44 -10.28 1.03
C ILE A 317 -11.12 -9.03 0.21
N LEU A 318 -12.06 -8.62 -0.64
CA LEU A 318 -11.98 -7.40 -1.42
C LEU A 318 -13.05 -6.43 -0.94
N VAL A 319 -12.65 -5.21 -0.65
CA VAL A 319 -13.56 -4.13 -0.21
C VAL A 319 -13.22 -2.89 -1.02
N GLY A 320 -14.14 -2.38 -1.81
CA GLY A 320 -13.91 -1.24 -2.71
C GLY A 320 -13.34 -0.04 -1.97
N ASP A 321 -13.99 0.40 -0.91
CA ASP A 321 -13.53 1.55 -0.15
C ASP A 321 -12.90 1.16 1.21
N ALA A 322 -13.73 0.84 2.23
CA ALA A 322 -13.23 0.75 3.61
C ALA A 322 -13.91 -0.35 4.44
N GLN A 323 -13.29 -0.76 5.55
CA GLN A 323 -13.96 -1.65 6.48
C GLN A 323 -15.24 -1.02 7.07
N SER A 324 -15.23 0.30 7.33
CA SER A 324 -16.45 1.01 7.71
C SER A 324 -16.49 2.44 7.20
N MET A 325 -17.66 2.87 6.76
CA MET A 325 -17.95 4.23 6.33
C MET A 325 -19.01 4.86 7.21
N SER A 326 -18.85 6.14 7.55
CA SER A 326 -19.77 6.87 8.44
C SER A 326 -19.94 8.33 8.04
N ASP A 327 -20.84 9.02 8.75
CA ASP A 327 -21.17 10.43 8.57
C ASP A 327 -21.67 10.75 7.16
N TYR A 328 -20.89 11.45 6.35
CA TYR A 328 -21.17 11.83 4.95
C TYR A 328 -20.05 11.37 4.02
N ALA A 329 -19.28 10.37 4.40
CA ALA A 329 -18.26 9.77 3.55
C ALA A 329 -18.91 9.20 2.28
N ARG A 330 -18.16 9.21 1.19
CA ARG A 330 -18.61 8.68 -0.10
C ARG A 330 -17.55 7.75 -0.67
N GLY A 331 -18.00 6.59 -1.08
CA GLY A 331 -17.18 5.64 -1.81
C GLY A 331 -16.97 5.99 -3.28
N GLY A 332 -16.05 5.26 -3.88
CA GLY A 332 -15.75 5.31 -5.30
C GLY A 332 -16.68 4.46 -6.16
N ASN A 333 -16.35 4.29 -7.44
CA ASN A 333 -17.00 3.31 -8.31
C ASN A 333 -15.95 2.26 -8.65
N ASP A 334 -16.02 1.13 -7.98
CA ASP A 334 -14.95 0.18 -7.93
C ASP A 334 -15.13 -0.99 -8.89
N LYS A 335 -14.02 -1.53 -9.32
CA LYS A 335 -13.99 -2.74 -10.11
C LYS A 335 -13.37 -3.87 -9.29
N LEU A 336 -14.18 -4.84 -8.92
CA LEU A 336 -13.77 -5.98 -8.10
C LEU A 336 -13.81 -7.26 -8.93
N VAL A 337 -12.67 -7.90 -9.10
CA VAL A 337 -12.51 -9.15 -9.86
C VAL A 337 -12.21 -10.27 -8.89
N SER A 338 -13.04 -11.32 -8.86
CA SER A 338 -12.93 -12.39 -7.86
C SER A 338 -11.60 -13.15 -7.94
N GLY A 339 -11.06 -13.40 -9.10
CA GLY A 339 -9.92 -14.32 -9.24
C GLY A 339 -10.37 -15.77 -9.33
N THR A 340 -9.50 -16.72 -8.96
CA THR A 340 -9.89 -18.14 -8.84
C THR A 340 -9.87 -18.57 -7.39
N GLY A 341 -10.93 -19.20 -6.93
CA GLY A 341 -11.09 -19.58 -5.53
C GLY A 341 -12.39 -19.06 -4.95
N ASN A 342 -12.51 -19.02 -3.64
CA ASN A 342 -13.72 -18.52 -2.99
C ASN A 342 -13.42 -17.15 -2.38
N ASP A 343 -14.07 -16.10 -2.87
CA ASP A 343 -13.80 -14.74 -2.46
C ASP A 343 -15.01 -14.10 -1.77
N ASN A 344 -14.75 -13.19 -0.83
CA ASN A 344 -15.77 -12.41 -0.16
C ASN A 344 -15.58 -10.94 -0.52
N ILE A 345 -16.60 -10.32 -1.12
CA ILE A 345 -16.46 -9.08 -1.88
C ILE A 345 -17.53 -8.07 -1.42
N TRP A 346 -17.08 -6.85 -1.11
CA TRP A 346 -17.92 -5.68 -0.87
C TRP A 346 -17.59 -4.60 -1.90
N GLY A 347 -18.60 -4.01 -2.52
CA GLY A 347 -18.44 -2.86 -3.42
C GLY A 347 -17.94 -1.64 -2.65
N ASP A 348 -18.61 -1.33 -1.56
CA ASP A 348 -18.33 -0.14 -0.75
C ASP A 348 -17.60 -0.48 0.56
N ALA A 349 -18.37 -0.98 1.54
CA ALA A 349 -17.84 -1.19 2.88
C ALA A 349 -18.54 -2.33 3.62
N GLN A 350 -17.80 -3.00 4.50
CA GLN A 350 -18.37 -4.03 5.36
C GLN A 350 -19.45 -3.45 6.30
N MET A 351 -19.32 -2.18 6.67
CA MET A 351 -20.28 -1.47 7.52
C MET A 351 -20.49 -0.03 7.03
N MET A 352 -21.72 0.32 6.69
CA MET A 352 -22.14 1.68 6.36
C MET A 352 -23.01 2.26 7.46
N LEU A 353 -22.67 3.45 7.97
CA LEU A 353 -23.32 4.13 9.07
C LEU A 353 -23.68 5.58 8.72
N GLY A 354 -24.70 6.12 9.36
CA GLY A 354 -25.07 7.54 9.23
C GLY A 354 -25.62 7.87 7.85
N PHE A 355 -24.98 8.78 7.14
CA PHE A 355 -25.35 9.25 5.81
C PHE A 355 -24.25 8.91 4.77
N ALA A 356 -23.41 7.95 5.08
CA ALA A 356 -22.43 7.47 4.12
C ALA A 356 -23.12 6.96 2.84
N GLN A 357 -22.45 7.12 1.72
CA GLN A 357 -22.96 6.74 0.41
C GLN A 357 -21.88 5.92 -0.31
N GLY A 358 -22.29 4.81 -0.88
CA GLY A 358 -21.44 3.99 -1.72
C GLY A 358 -21.40 4.48 -3.18
N GLY A 359 -20.60 3.77 -3.96
CA GLY A 359 -20.41 3.99 -5.38
C GLY A 359 -21.40 3.23 -6.28
N ASN A 360 -21.02 3.06 -7.54
CA ASN A 360 -21.67 2.13 -8.44
C ASN A 360 -20.59 1.16 -8.93
N ASP A 361 -20.59 -0.01 -8.35
CA ASP A 361 -19.49 -0.92 -8.45
C ASP A 361 -19.70 -2.01 -9.51
N THR A 362 -18.62 -2.58 -9.96
CA THR A 362 -18.65 -3.66 -10.94
C THR A 362 -17.97 -4.89 -10.40
N PHE A 363 -18.75 -5.92 -10.14
CA PHE A 363 -18.26 -7.24 -9.72
C PHE A 363 -18.03 -8.11 -10.95
N VAL A 364 -16.79 -8.47 -11.22
CA VAL A 364 -16.39 -9.20 -12.42
C VAL A 364 -16.10 -10.65 -12.09
N PHE A 365 -16.75 -11.56 -12.81
CA PHE A 365 -16.54 -13.00 -12.67
C PHE A 365 -16.04 -13.60 -13.98
N ASP A 366 -14.98 -14.42 -13.89
CA ASP A 366 -14.36 -15.12 -15.00
C ASP A 366 -14.46 -16.65 -14.80
N PHE A 367 -13.85 -17.42 -15.66
CA PHE A 367 -13.82 -18.89 -15.55
C PHE A 367 -13.07 -19.35 -14.30
N ASP A 368 -13.56 -20.44 -13.69
CA ASP A 368 -12.96 -21.05 -12.50
C ASP A 368 -12.94 -20.13 -11.25
N ASN A 369 -13.93 -19.22 -11.13
CA ASN A 369 -14.04 -18.29 -10.00
C ASN A 369 -14.35 -18.97 -8.64
N GLY A 370 -14.82 -20.21 -8.59
CA GLY A 370 -15.13 -20.91 -7.36
C GLY A 370 -16.51 -20.57 -6.78
N HIS A 371 -16.60 -20.44 -5.47
CA HIS A 371 -17.83 -20.09 -4.74
C HIS A 371 -17.64 -18.74 -4.05
N ASP A 372 -18.10 -17.69 -4.70
CA ASP A 372 -17.91 -16.32 -4.24
C ASP A 372 -19.14 -15.78 -3.50
N LYS A 373 -18.91 -14.66 -2.81
CA LYS A 373 -19.99 -13.93 -2.16
C LYS A 373 -19.85 -12.44 -2.34
N VAL A 374 -20.88 -11.79 -2.88
CA VAL A 374 -21.05 -10.33 -2.89
C VAL A 374 -21.98 -9.96 -1.74
N GLU A 375 -21.48 -9.17 -0.80
CA GLU A 375 -22.12 -8.93 0.50
C GLU A 375 -23.00 -7.66 0.53
N ASP A 376 -22.87 -6.76 -0.45
CA ASP A 376 -23.50 -5.44 -0.40
C ASP A 376 -24.03 -4.89 -1.73
N PHE A 377 -24.47 -5.77 -2.61
CA PHE A 377 -24.94 -5.39 -3.94
C PHE A 377 -26.09 -4.37 -3.93
N GLY A 378 -25.79 -3.13 -4.33
CA GLY A 378 -26.74 -2.03 -4.42
C GLY A 378 -27.53 -2.05 -5.72
N GLN A 379 -28.85 -1.77 -5.65
CA GLN A 379 -29.74 -1.67 -6.81
C GLN A 379 -30.39 -0.28 -6.91
N GLY A 380 -29.71 0.76 -6.37
CA GLY A 380 -30.18 2.14 -6.40
C GLY A 380 -31.37 2.43 -5.47
N LEU A 381 -31.67 1.53 -4.54
CA LEU A 381 -32.78 1.68 -3.58
C LEU A 381 -32.31 2.17 -2.22
N SER A 382 -31.03 2.00 -1.91
CA SER A 382 -30.38 2.43 -0.67
C SER A 382 -29.23 3.41 -0.96
N ASN A 383 -28.37 3.58 0.02
CA ASN A 383 -27.15 4.39 -0.09
C ASN A 383 -25.92 3.61 -0.63
N ARG A 384 -26.13 2.40 -1.16
CA ARG A 384 -25.06 1.53 -1.70
C ARG A 384 -24.88 1.64 -3.23
N GLY A 385 -25.49 2.63 -3.88
CA GLY A 385 -25.34 2.83 -5.31
C GLY A 385 -26.19 1.91 -6.18
N ALA A 386 -25.79 1.78 -7.43
CA ALA A 386 -26.41 0.90 -8.42
C ALA A 386 -25.29 0.09 -9.11
N ASP A 387 -25.10 -1.13 -8.61
CA ASP A 387 -23.99 -1.99 -8.99
C ASP A 387 -24.31 -2.90 -10.18
N HIS A 388 -23.25 -3.48 -10.74
CA HIS A 388 -23.36 -4.43 -11.85
C HIS A 388 -22.54 -5.68 -11.60
N ILE A 389 -23.05 -6.81 -12.08
CA ILE A 389 -22.36 -8.10 -12.16
C ILE A 389 -21.92 -8.30 -13.61
N ASP A 390 -20.61 -8.26 -13.86
CA ASP A 390 -20.06 -8.45 -15.20
C ASP A 390 -19.76 -9.94 -15.45
N VAL A 391 -20.51 -10.53 -16.35
CA VAL A 391 -20.39 -11.93 -16.80
C VAL A 391 -19.95 -12.01 -18.27
N SER A 392 -19.51 -10.90 -18.82
CA SER A 392 -19.13 -10.80 -20.24
C SER A 392 -17.95 -11.70 -20.62
N ALA A 393 -16.96 -11.87 -19.71
CA ALA A 393 -15.82 -12.77 -19.88
C ALA A 393 -16.23 -14.25 -19.99
N LEU A 394 -17.34 -14.63 -19.38
CA LEU A 394 -17.90 -15.98 -19.45
C LEU A 394 -18.62 -16.26 -20.80
N GLY A 395 -18.74 -15.26 -21.67
CA GLY A 395 -19.43 -15.36 -22.95
C GLY A 395 -20.95 -15.49 -22.83
N ILE A 396 -21.52 -15.06 -21.68
CA ILE A 396 -22.96 -15.03 -21.44
C ILE A 396 -23.53 -13.79 -22.13
N GLU A 397 -24.44 -14.00 -23.10
CA GLU A 397 -24.99 -12.94 -23.96
C GLU A 397 -26.35 -12.42 -23.49
N ASP A 398 -27.10 -13.17 -22.65
CA ASP A 398 -28.45 -12.80 -22.23
C ASP A 398 -28.77 -13.28 -20.81
N PHE A 399 -29.63 -12.55 -20.12
CA PHE A 399 -30.10 -12.88 -18.77
C PHE A 399 -30.77 -14.28 -18.68
N SER A 400 -31.43 -14.72 -19.76
CA SER A 400 -32.04 -16.04 -19.81
C SER A 400 -31.04 -17.20 -19.85
N ASP A 401 -29.77 -16.94 -20.10
CA ASP A 401 -28.70 -17.94 -20.08
C ASP A 401 -28.13 -18.17 -18.67
N LEU A 402 -28.50 -17.29 -17.73
CA LEU A 402 -28.10 -17.40 -16.33
C LEU A 402 -29.02 -18.37 -15.56
N SER A 403 -28.41 -19.14 -14.65
CA SER A 403 -29.16 -19.94 -13.68
C SER A 403 -29.17 -19.21 -12.34
N ILE A 404 -30.28 -18.55 -12.02
CA ILE A 404 -30.43 -17.74 -10.79
C ILE A 404 -31.45 -18.39 -9.86
N SER A 405 -31.09 -18.59 -8.59
CA SER A 405 -32.02 -19.05 -7.57
C SER A 405 -33.08 -17.98 -7.26
N PRO A 406 -34.29 -18.38 -6.79
CA PRO A 406 -35.25 -17.40 -6.29
C PRO A 406 -34.64 -16.55 -5.16
N PHE A 407 -34.88 -15.25 -5.17
CA PHE A 407 -34.51 -14.34 -4.11
C PHE A 407 -35.15 -14.74 -2.77
N ASP A 408 -34.35 -14.87 -1.73
CA ASP A 408 -34.82 -15.10 -0.36
C ASP A 408 -34.99 -13.76 0.37
N PRO A 409 -36.22 -13.35 0.69
CA PRO A 409 -36.46 -12.07 1.36
C PRO A 409 -36.06 -12.05 2.85
N VAL A 410 -35.59 -13.17 3.42
CA VAL A 410 -35.13 -13.24 4.81
C VAL A 410 -33.62 -13.08 4.91
N THR A 411 -32.88 -13.75 4.03
CA THR A 411 -31.41 -13.65 3.96
C THR A 411 -30.96 -12.58 2.97
N HIS A 412 -31.84 -12.10 2.10
CA HIS A 412 -31.57 -11.17 0.99
C HIS A 412 -30.62 -11.78 -0.07
N GLU A 413 -30.61 -13.10 -0.21
CA GLU A 413 -29.67 -13.81 -1.07
C GLU A 413 -30.33 -14.32 -2.35
N SER A 414 -29.55 -14.27 -3.43
CA SER A 414 -29.76 -15.05 -4.65
C SER A 414 -28.44 -15.69 -5.05
N THR A 415 -28.47 -16.92 -5.56
CA THR A 415 -27.28 -17.59 -6.11
C THR A 415 -27.33 -17.52 -7.63
N VAL A 416 -26.28 -17.00 -8.24
CA VAL A 416 -26.06 -17.03 -9.69
C VAL A 416 -25.05 -18.12 -10.00
N THR A 417 -25.45 -19.15 -10.73
CA THR A 417 -24.58 -20.27 -11.11
C THR A 417 -24.12 -20.12 -12.55
N PHE A 418 -22.81 -20.05 -12.75
CA PHE A 418 -22.17 -19.93 -14.06
C PHE A 418 -21.86 -21.29 -14.69
N SER A 419 -21.32 -22.21 -13.88
CA SER A 419 -21.04 -23.60 -14.26
C SER A 419 -20.96 -24.47 -13.00
N PRO A 420 -20.91 -25.81 -13.11
CA PRO A 420 -20.74 -26.66 -11.92
C PRO A 420 -19.46 -26.32 -11.14
N GLY A 421 -19.62 -25.89 -9.88
CA GLY A 421 -18.52 -25.48 -9.00
C GLY A 421 -18.11 -24.02 -9.13
N ASN A 422 -18.83 -23.23 -9.92
CA ASN A 422 -18.57 -21.80 -10.10
C ASN A 422 -19.90 -21.03 -9.96
N ASP A 423 -20.05 -20.35 -8.85
CA ASP A 423 -21.24 -19.56 -8.53
C ASP A 423 -20.90 -18.36 -7.64
N VAL A 424 -21.84 -17.43 -7.55
CA VAL A 424 -21.78 -16.32 -6.61
C VAL A 424 -23.09 -16.21 -5.83
N VAL A 425 -22.98 -16.07 -4.53
CA VAL A 425 -24.10 -15.68 -3.65
C VAL A 425 -24.11 -14.16 -3.58
N VAL A 426 -25.20 -13.54 -4.02
CA VAL A 426 -25.36 -12.09 -4.05
C VAL A 426 -26.36 -11.67 -2.99
N LEU A 427 -25.91 -10.85 -2.03
CA LEU A 427 -26.80 -10.17 -1.09
C LEU A 427 -27.28 -8.87 -1.74
N SER A 428 -28.53 -8.83 -2.16
CA SER A 428 -29.11 -7.75 -2.92
C SER A 428 -30.35 -7.16 -2.22
N GLU A 429 -30.77 -5.98 -2.66
CA GLU A 429 -31.93 -5.28 -2.09
C GLU A 429 -33.25 -5.91 -2.54
N GLN A 430 -33.28 -6.54 -3.70
CA GLN A 430 -34.42 -7.21 -4.30
C GLN A 430 -33.96 -8.27 -5.31
N THR A 431 -34.95 -8.94 -5.95
CA THR A 431 -34.65 -9.91 -7.02
C THR A 431 -33.77 -9.31 -8.11
N LEU A 432 -32.72 -10.04 -8.50
CA LEU A 432 -31.82 -9.66 -9.59
C LEU A 432 -32.56 -9.57 -10.93
N ARG A 433 -32.21 -8.60 -11.77
CA ARG A 433 -32.86 -8.25 -13.03
C ARG A 433 -31.81 -8.10 -14.15
N PRO A 434 -32.22 -8.11 -15.44
CA PRO A 434 -31.29 -7.96 -16.55
C PRO A 434 -30.40 -6.71 -16.47
N GLU A 435 -30.92 -5.60 -15.95
CA GLU A 435 -30.19 -4.34 -15.77
C GLU A 435 -29.08 -4.40 -14.72
N ASP A 436 -29.08 -5.40 -13.85
CA ASP A 436 -28.04 -5.63 -12.84
C ASP A 436 -26.80 -6.34 -13.43
N PHE A 437 -26.83 -6.70 -14.73
CA PHE A 437 -25.77 -7.48 -15.38
C PHE A 437 -25.17 -6.78 -16.59
N ILE A 438 -23.86 -7.02 -16.79
CA ILE A 438 -23.13 -6.70 -18.01
C ILE A 438 -22.88 -8.02 -18.77
N PHE A 439 -23.36 -8.11 -20.01
CA PHE A 439 -23.29 -9.29 -20.86
C PHE A 439 -22.24 -9.16 -21.95
N ALA A 440 -21.80 -10.29 -22.49
CA ALA A 440 -20.98 -10.33 -23.68
C ALA A 440 -21.73 -9.73 -24.88
N PRO A 441 -21.03 -9.01 -25.79
CA PRO A 441 -21.68 -8.51 -27.01
C PRO A 441 -22.18 -9.67 -27.86
N SER A 442 -23.42 -9.58 -28.35
CA SER A 442 -23.96 -10.61 -29.22
C SER A 442 -23.16 -10.70 -30.54
N GLN A 443 -23.09 -11.90 -31.12
CA GLN A 443 -22.41 -12.06 -32.43
C GLN A 443 -22.98 -11.18 -33.55
N TYR A 444 -24.21 -10.69 -33.39
CA TYR A 444 -24.83 -9.76 -34.33
C TYR A 444 -24.35 -8.32 -34.18
N ASP A 445 -23.94 -7.91 -32.98
CA ASP A 445 -23.42 -6.57 -32.73
C ASP A 445 -21.99 -6.38 -33.23
N LEU A 446 -21.25 -7.47 -33.45
CA LEU A 446 -19.89 -7.45 -33.99
C LEU A 446 -19.85 -7.33 -35.52
N LEU A 447 -21.01 -7.36 -36.21
CA LEU A 447 -21.12 -7.33 -37.66
C LEU A 447 -21.71 -6.01 -38.21
N THR A 448 -22.03 -5.05 -37.34
CA THR A 448 -22.47 -3.70 -37.67
C THR A 448 -21.43 -2.64 -37.31
#